data_e40d25da48546d2637e99ee923f003ec
#
_entry.id   e40d25da48546d2637e99ee923f003ec
#
_cell.length_a   1.000
_cell.length_b   1.000
_cell.length_c   1.000
_cell.angle_alpha   90.00
_cell.angle_beta   90.00
_cell.angle_gamma   90.00
#
_symmetry.space_group_name_H-M   'P 1'
#
loop_
_entity.id
_entity.type
_entity.pdbx_description
1 polymer ?
#
loop_
_entity_poly.entity_id
_entity_poly.type
_entity_poly.pdbx_seq_one_letter_code
_entity_poly.pdbx_strand_id
1 'polypeptide(L)'
;NFLGHYITLPAYIGAMIIATIIRNVGDFSGMYKVEGKGLNAVADITLVLFVTMAINNLKLHELVHLALPLVVILACQTILMLIYAWTVLFTAFGRSYDAVMLSVGGIGFSMGATANGLANMQAISEKYGSSPRAWLIVSVVGAFLIDLINAVVITWFGTL
;
A
#
# COMPACT_ATOMS: atom_id res chain seq x y z
N ASN A 1 -26.30 5.32 -15.94
CA ASN A 1 -25.18 5.16 -14.97
C ASN A 1 -25.73 4.79 -13.59
N PHE A 2 -26.23 3.56 -13.46
CA PHE A 2 -26.86 3.07 -12.22
C PHE A 2 -25.83 2.84 -11.10
N LEU A 3 -24.57 2.57 -11.42
CA LEU A 3 -23.50 2.29 -10.45
C LEU A 3 -22.81 3.56 -9.89
N GLY A 4 -22.92 4.68 -10.57
CA GLY A 4 -22.26 5.93 -10.15
C GLY A 4 -22.91 6.64 -8.95
N HIS A 5 -24.04 6.16 -8.46
CA HIS A 5 -24.77 6.80 -7.35
C HIS A 5 -24.49 6.13 -5.99
N TYR A 6 -23.86 4.96 -5.97
CA TYR A 6 -23.67 4.18 -4.75
C TYR A 6 -22.22 3.91 -4.36
N ILE A 7 -21.28 3.92 -5.31
CA ILE A 7 -19.87 3.64 -5.00
C ILE A 7 -18.99 4.47 -5.94
N THR A 8 -18.38 5.52 -5.45
CA THR A 8 -17.31 6.24 -6.15
C THR A 8 -16.00 5.50 -5.95
N LEU A 9 -15.75 4.47 -6.76
CA LEU A 9 -14.46 3.78 -6.72
C LEU A 9 -13.37 4.69 -7.27
N PRO A 10 -12.21 4.78 -6.59
CA PRO A 10 -11.04 5.45 -7.13
C PRO A 10 -10.66 4.92 -8.51
N ALA A 11 -10.25 5.81 -9.42
CA ALA A 11 -9.97 5.47 -10.82
C ALA A 11 -8.90 4.36 -10.98
N TYR A 12 -7.97 4.24 -10.02
CA TYR A 12 -6.92 3.23 -10.06
C TYR A 12 -7.44 1.80 -9.90
N ILE A 13 -8.58 1.57 -9.25
CA ILE A 13 -9.16 0.23 -9.08
C ILE A 13 -9.56 -0.36 -10.44
N GLY A 14 -10.17 0.45 -11.30
CA GLY A 14 -10.48 0.02 -12.66
C GLY A 14 -9.23 -0.38 -13.45
N ALA A 15 -8.18 0.42 -13.33
CA ALA A 15 -6.89 0.14 -13.95
C ALA A 15 -6.25 -1.16 -13.41
N MET A 16 -6.33 -1.41 -12.10
CA MET A 16 -5.84 -2.66 -11.47
C MET A 16 -6.58 -3.89 -12.00
N ILE A 17 -7.90 -3.84 -12.10
CA ILE A 17 -8.71 -4.95 -12.62
C ILE A 17 -8.32 -5.25 -14.06
N ILE A 18 -8.24 -4.22 -14.93
CA ILE A 18 -7.85 -4.38 -16.32
C ILE A 18 -6.43 -4.94 -16.45
N ALA A 19 -5.48 -4.40 -15.69
CA ALA A 19 -4.10 -4.88 -15.68
C ALA A 19 -4.02 -6.37 -15.24
N THR A 20 -4.81 -6.76 -14.24
CA THR A 20 -4.89 -8.15 -13.77
C THR A 20 -5.43 -9.07 -14.85
N ILE A 21 -6.49 -8.67 -15.56
CA ILE A 21 -7.06 -9.44 -16.67
C ILE A 21 -6.04 -9.59 -17.81
N ILE A 22 -5.40 -8.50 -18.23
CA ILE A 22 -4.38 -8.50 -19.28
C ILE A 22 -3.23 -9.43 -18.89
N ARG A 23 -2.74 -9.33 -17.66
CA ARG A 23 -1.67 -10.18 -17.17
C ARG A 23 -2.03 -11.66 -17.19
N ASN A 24 -3.20 -12.02 -16.66
CA ASN A 24 -3.65 -13.39 -16.65
C ASN A 24 -3.86 -13.96 -18.06
N VAL A 25 -4.47 -13.19 -18.95
CA VAL A 25 -4.65 -13.60 -20.36
C VAL A 25 -3.29 -13.82 -21.03
N GLY A 26 -2.31 -12.95 -20.80
CA GLY A 26 -0.96 -13.12 -21.32
C GLY A 26 -0.27 -14.38 -20.81
N ASP A 27 -0.35 -14.62 -19.51
CA ASP A 27 0.27 -15.79 -18.87
C ASP A 27 -0.40 -17.12 -19.31
N PHE A 28 -1.73 -17.14 -19.44
CA PHE A 28 -2.46 -18.34 -19.90
C PHE A 28 -2.33 -18.60 -21.41
N SER A 29 -2.31 -17.56 -22.24
CA SER A 29 -2.22 -17.71 -23.69
C SER A 29 -0.79 -17.90 -24.17
N GLY A 30 0.21 -17.56 -23.35
CA GLY A 30 1.62 -17.60 -23.73
C GLY A 30 2.00 -16.58 -24.83
N MET A 31 1.08 -15.67 -25.20
CA MET A 31 1.27 -14.70 -26.28
C MET A 31 2.36 -13.67 -25.97
N TYR A 32 2.50 -13.28 -24.71
CA TYR A 32 3.54 -12.35 -24.30
C TYR A 32 3.97 -12.61 -22.85
N LYS A 33 5.23 -12.33 -22.56
CA LYS A 33 5.78 -12.36 -21.20
C LYS A 33 6.11 -10.95 -20.77
N VAL A 34 5.54 -10.53 -19.64
CA VAL A 34 5.87 -9.23 -19.05
C VAL A 34 7.16 -9.41 -18.25
N GLU A 35 8.26 -8.83 -18.73
CA GLU A 35 9.53 -8.85 -18.02
C GLU A 35 9.47 -7.90 -16.82
N GLY A 36 9.84 -8.41 -15.64
CA GLY A 36 9.80 -7.64 -14.39
C GLY A 36 10.68 -6.39 -14.42
N LYS A 37 11.81 -6.41 -15.12
CA LYS A 37 12.71 -5.25 -15.22
C LYS A 37 12.07 -4.07 -15.94
N GLY A 38 11.41 -4.31 -17.07
CA GLY A 38 10.72 -3.26 -17.82
C GLY A 38 9.52 -2.71 -17.03
N LEU A 39 8.76 -3.60 -16.37
CA LEU A 39 7.63 -3.21 -15.54
C LEU A 39 8.06 -2.33 -14.36
N ASN A 40 9.14 -2.70 -13.68
CA ASN A 40 9.67 -1.91 -12.56
C ASN A 40 10.13 -0.53 -13.02
N ALA A 41 10.84 -0.43 -14.14
CA ALA A 41 11.27 0.88 -14.67
C ALA A 41 10.07 1.80 -14.99
N VAL A 42 9.00 1.26 -15.59
CA VAL A 42 7.78 2.02 -15.86
C VAL A 42 7.08 2.41 -14.56
N ALA A 43 7.02 1.50 -13.59
CA ALA A 43 6.41 1.78 -12.27
C ALA A 43 7.15 2.91 -11.54
N ASP A 44 8.49 2.87 -11.52
CA ASP A 44 9.30 3.89 -10.85
C ASP A 44 9.11 5.27 -11.50
N ILE A 45 9.15 5.36 -12.83
CA ILE A 45 8.93 6.61 -13.55
C ILE A 45 7.53 7.14 -13.29
N THR A 46 6.52 6.27 -13.38
CA THR A 46 5.12 6.65 -13.16
C THR A 46 4.88 7.12 -11.73
N LEU A 47 5.50 6.47 -10.74
CA LEU A 47 5.43 6.87 -9.34
C LEU A 47 6.03 8.26 -9.13
N VAL A 48 7.21 8.53 -9.68
CA VAL A 48 7.85 9.86 -9.59
C VAL A 48 6.98 10.94 -10.22
N LEU A 49 6.43 10.69 -11.41
CA LEU A 49 5.52 11.62 -12.08
C LEU A 49 4.25 11.87 -11.25
N PHE A 50 3.64 10.80 -10.74
CA PHE A 50 2.44 10.90 -9.90
C PHE A 50 2.70 11.73 -8.64
N VAL A 51 3.77 11.43 -7.90
CA VAL A 51 4.13 12.15 -6.67
C VAL A 51 4.42 13.62 -6.99
N THR A 52 5.14 13.91 -8.07
CA THR A 52 5.43 15.27 -8.49
C THR A 52 4.16 16.06 -8.82
N MET A 53 3.25 15.44 -9.58
CA MET A 53 1.94 16.04 -9.89
C MET A 53 1.10 16.26 -8.62
N ALA A 54 1.10 15.29 -7.72
CA ALA A 54 0.37 15.40 -6.46
C ALA A 54 0.89 16.56 -5.61
N ILE A 55 2.21 16.69 -5.46
CA ILE A 55 2.84 17.78 -4.71
C ILE A 55 2.55 19.15 -5.36
N ASN A 56 2.63 19.23 -6.69
CA ASN A 56 2.34 20.48 -7.40
C ASN A 56 0.88 20.93 -7.27
N ASN A 57 -0.04 20.00 -7.12
CA ASN A 57 -1.47 20.29 -6.90
C ASN A 57 -1.81 20.61 -5.44
N LEU A 58 -0.88 20.40 -4.50
CA LEU A 58 -1.09 20.76 -3.09
C LEU A 58 -1.10 22.28 -2.94
N LYS A 59 -2.20 22.79 -2.43
CA LYS A 59 -2.33 24.20 -2.04
C LYS A 59 -1.60 24.44 -0.72
N LEU A 60 -0.30 24.62 -0.79
CA LEU A 60 0.59 24.79 0.37
C LEU A 60 0.09 25.85 1.36
N HIS A 61 -0.54 26.91 0.86
CA HIS A 61 -1.12 27.96 1.68
C HIS A 61 -2.25 27.45 2.60
N GLU A 62 -3.10 26.54 2.11
CA GLU A 62 -4.16 25.94 2.93
C GLU A 62 -3.58 24.95 3.95
N LEU A 63 -2.48 24.28 3.61
CA LEU A 63 -1.80 23.33 4.50
C LEU A 63 -1.12 23.99 5.70
N VAL A 64 -0.67 25.23 5.58
CA VAL A 64 -0.02 25.95 6.71
C VAL A 64 -0.96 26.06 7.91
N HIS A 65 -2.24 26.34 7.68
CA HIS A 65 -3.24 26.41 8.74
C HIS A 65 -3.58 25.06 9.35
N LEU A 66 -3.37 23.98 8.61
CA LEU A 66 -3.61 22.60 9.04
C LEU A 66 -2.34 21.87 9.50
N ALA A 67 -1.18 22.52 9.42
CA ALA A 67 0.11 21.86 9.70
C ALA A 67 0.18 21.27 11.11
N LEU A 68 -0.24 22.05 12.13
CA LEU A 68 -0.20 21.59 13.51
C LEU A 68 -1.14 20.40 13.77
N PRO A 69 -2.44 20.45 13.39
CA PRO A 69 -3.31 19.27 13.48
C PRO A 69 -2.78 18.06 12.75
N LEU A 70 -2.23 18.22 11.52
CA LEU A 70 -1.67 17.14 10.74
C LEU A 70 -0.48 16.48 11.44
N VAL A 71 0.46 17.26 11.98
CA VAL A 71 1.61 16.73 12.72
C VAL A 71 1.15 15.95 13.96
N VAL A 72 0.18 16.46 14.70
CA VAL A 72 -0.37 15.78 15.87
C VAL A 72 -1.03 14.45 15.48
N ILE A 73 -1.86 14.45 14.43
CA ILE A 73 -2.52 13.24 13.93
C ILE A 73 -1.48 12.21 13.48
N LEU A 74 -0.47 12.60 12.70
CA LEU A 74 0.59 11.71 12.24
C LEU A 74 1.41 11.14 13.40
N ALA A 75 1.73 11.95 14.40
CA ALA A 75 2.43 11.48 15.59
C ALA A 75 1.59 10.46 16.38
N CYS A 76 0.32 10.75 16.61
CA CYS A 76 -0.61 9.83 17.27
C CYS A 76 -0.78 8.53 16.48
N GLN A 77 -0.95 8.61 15.16
CA GLN A 77 -1.04 7.44 14.29
C GLN A 77 0.22 6.58 14.35
N THR A 78 1.39 7.20 14.33
CA THR A 78 2.67 6.49 14.43
C THR A 78 2.78 5.73 15.75
N ILE A 79 2.52 6.39 16.88
CA ILE A 79 2.56 5.78 18.21
C ILE A 79 1.55 4.63 18.32
N LEU A 80 0.32 4.87 17.89
CA LEU A 80 -0.75 3.86 17.90
C LEU A 80 -0.35 2.64 17.07
N MET A 81 0.22 2.85 15.88
CA MET A 81 0.63 1.75 15.01
C MET A 81 1.80 0.95 15.56
N LEU A 82 2.76 1.59 16.20
CA LEU A 82 3.86 0.89 16.88
C LEU A 82 3.35 0.03 18.03
N ILE A 83 2.45 0.55 18.86
CA ILE A 83 1.81 -0.20 19.94
C ILE A 83 1.00 -1.37 19.37
N TYR A 84 0.20 -1.14 18.33
CA TYR A 84 -0.60 -2.16 17.66
C TYR A 84 0.28 -3.27 17.05
N ALA A 85 1.35 -2.89 16.37
CA ALA A 85 2.28 -3.85 15.77
C ALA A 85 2.93 -4.74 16.84
N TRP A 86 3.35 -4.16 17.97
CA TRP A 86 3.95 -4.92 19.05
C TRP A 86 2.94 -5.82 19.78
N THR A 87 1.80 -5.27 20.16
CA THR A 87 0.84 -5.99 21.02
C THR A 87 -0.03 -6.95 20.23
N VAL A 88 -0.54 -6.54 19.06
CA VAL A 88 -1.50 -7.32 18.28
C VAL A 88 -0.80 -8.12 17.20
N LEU A 89 -0.13 -7.47 16.24
CA LEU A 89 0.44 -8.19 15.10
C LEU A 89 1.51 -9.20 15.52
N PHE A 90 2.49 -8.78 16.30
CA PHE A 90 3.55 -9.65 16.75
C PHE A 90 3.05 -10.83 17.59
N THR A 91 2.02 -10.61 18.39
CA THR A 91 1.44 -11.67 19.25
C THR A 91 0.55 -12.60 18.43
N ALA A 92 -0.30 -12.06 17.54
CA ALA A 92 -1.20 -12.83 16.69
C ALA A 92 -0.46 -13.76 15.72
N PHE A 93 0.69 -13.32 15.21
CA PHE A 93 1.50 -14.12 14.28
C PHE A 93 2.51 -15.06 14.97
N GLY A 94 2.41 -15.26 16.27
CA GLY A 94 3.13 -16.33 16.99
C GLY A 94 4.53 -15.96 17.46
N ARG A 95 4.88 -14.68 17.59
CA ARG A 95 6.12 -14.16 18.19
C ARG A 95 7.40 -14.74 17.57
N SER A 96 7.37 -15.04 16.29
CA SER A 96 8.49 -15.58 15.51
C SER A 96 9.17 -14.49 14.69
N TYR A 97 10.25 -14.85 14.00
CA TYR A 97 10.88 -13.95 13.03
C TYR A 97 9.91 -13.54 11.91
N ASP A 98 9.09 -14.48 11.44
CA ASP A 98 8.04 -14.20 10.46
C ASP A 98 7.03 -13.17 11.00
N ALA A 99 6.69 -13.25 12.30
CA ALA A 99 5.82 -12.26 12.94
C ALA A 99 6.45 -10.85 12.99
N VAL A 100 7.75 -10.75 13.20
CA VAL A 100 8.47 -9.46 13.10
C VAL A 100 8.37 -8.92 11.67
N MET A 101 8.65 -9.74 10.68
CA MET A 101 8.60 -9.33 9.27
C MET A 101 7.19 -8.90 8.84
N LEU A 102 6.15 -9.62 9.27
CA LEU A 102 4.76 -9.26 9.02
C LEU A 102 4.37 -7.96 9.73
N SER A 103 4.85 -7.75 10.95
CA SER A 103 4.59 -6.52 11.71
C SER A 103 5.26 -5.31 11.05
N VAL A 104 6.50 -5.46 10.59
CA VAL A 104 7.23 -4.41 9.86
C VAL A 104 6.57 -4.07 8.53
N GLY A 105 6.11 -5.08 7.80
CA GLY A 105 5.28 -4.88 6.60
C GLY A 105 3.98 -4.14 6.91
N GLY A 106 3.29 -4.56 7.97
CA GLY A 106 2.04 -3.95 8.44
C GLY A 106 2.21 -2.47 8.84
N ILE A 107 3.31 -2.12 9.51
CA ILE A 107 3.64 -0.71 9.82
C ILE A 107 3.79 0.08 8.52
N GLY A 108 4.50 -0.45 7.54
CA GLY A 108 4.70 0.23 6.25
C GLY A 108 3.39 0.46 5.50
N PHE A 109 2.45 -0.49 5.52
CA PHE A 109 1.11 -0.33 4.93
C PHE A 109 0.31 0.77 5.59
N SER A 110 0.26 0.76 6.92
CA SER A 110 -0.57 1.70 7.67
C SER A 110 -0.06 3.13 7.64
N MET A 111 1.23 3.32 7.42
CA MET A 111 1.87 4.64 7.38
C MET A 111 2.18 5.13 5.96
N GLY A 112 1.88 4.34 4.95
CA GLY A 112 2.19 4.70 3.58
C GLY A 112 1.43 3.85 2.57
N ALA A 113 2.14 2.93 1.93
CA ALA A 113 1.60 2.06 0.90
C ALA A 113 2.27 0.69 0.94
N THR A 114 1.80 -0.24 0.11
CA THR A 114 2.42 -1.57 -0.09
C THR A 114 3.93 -1.46 -0.34
N ALA A 115 4.37 -0.50 -1.15
CA ALA A 115 5.79 -0.27 -1.43
C ALA A 115 6.60 0.04 -0.16
N ASN A 116 6.06 0.84 0.76
CA ASN A 116 6.73 1.16 2.02
C ASN A 116 6.84 -0.07 2.93
N GLY A 117 5.78 -0.90 2.96
CA GLY A 117 5.81 -2.17 3.69
C GLY A 117 6.91 -3.09 3.18
N LEU A 118 7.01 -3.25 1.87
CA LEU A 118 8.05 -4.07 1.23
C LEU A 118 9.46 -3.50 1.43
N ALA A 119 9.63 -2.18 1.33
CA ALA A 119 10.92 -1.52 1.57
C ALA A 119 11.39 -1.72 3.03
N ASN A 120 10.49 -1.58 3.99
CA ASN A 120 10.79 -1.84 5.40
C ASN A 120 11.21 -3.30 5.63
N MET A 121 10.50 -4.25 5.01
CA MET A 121 10.85 -5.67 5.08
C MET A 121 12.20 -5.95 4.43
N GLN A 122 12.52 -5.29 3.32
CA GLN A 122 13.80 -5.44 2.65
C GLN A 122 14.95 -5.00 3.56
N ALA A 123 14.84 -3.85 4.20
CA ALA A 123 15.87 -3.34 5.12
C ALA A 123 16.14 -4.32 6.28
N ILE A 124 15.11 -4.98 6.80
CA ILE A 124 15.29 -6.02 7.84
C ILE A 124 15.90 -7.29 7.25
N SER A 125 15.44 -7.70 6.04
CA SER A 125 15.93 -8.91 5.37
C SER A 125 17.41 -8.84 5.04
N GLU A 126 17.92 -7.69 4.65
CA GLU A 126 19.34 -7.47 4.35
C GLU A 126 20.22 -7.70 5.58
N LYS A 127 19.72 -7.42 6.76
CA LYS A 127 20.48 -7.53 8.02
C LYS A 127 20.32 -8.88 8.73
N TYR A 128 19.11 -9.45 8.68
CA TYR A 128 18.75 -10.61 9.50
C TYR A 128 18.31 -11.84 8.71
N GLY A 129 18.29 -11.73 7.38
CA GLY A 129 17.83 -12.78 6.47
C GLY A 129 16.38 -12.62 6.04
N SER A 130 16.01 -13.24 4.91
CA SER A 130 14.67 -13.12 4.36
C SER A 130 13.70 -14.18 4.92
N SER A 131 12.43 -13.80 5.05
CA SER A 131 11.33 -14.71 5.34
C SER A 131 10.42 -14.84 4.12
N PRO A 132 10.53 -15.90 3.31
CA PRO A 132 9.72 -16.05 2.10
C PRO A 132 8.22 -16.07 2.36
N ARG A 133 7.81 -16.61 3.51
CA ARG A 133 6.39 -16.64 3.93
C ARG A 133 5.83 -15.23 4.17
N ALA A 134 6.56 -14.44 4.94
CA ALA A 134 6.15 -13.07 5.24
C ALA A 134 6.12 -12.22 3.96
N TRP A 135 7.10 -12.37 3.07
CA TRP A 135 7.13 -11.68 1.78
C TRP A 135 5.90 -11.99 0.93
N LEU A 136 5.53 -13.25 0.82
CA LEU A 136 4.37 -13.68 0.05
C LEU A 136 3.08 -13.11 0.65
N ILE A 137 2.89 -13.23 1.96
CA ILE A 137 1.69 -12.74 2.64
C ILE A 137 1.55 -11.23 2.48
N VAL A 138 2.62 -10.47 2.77
CA VAL A 138 2.60 -9.00 2.71
C VAL A 138 2.37 -8.50 1.29
N SER A 139 3.00 -9.12 0.28
CA SER A 139 2.80 -8.73 -1.11
C SER A 139 1.36 -8.95 -1.57
N VAL A 140 0.78 -10.13 -1.27
CA VAL A 140 -0.58 -10.46 -1.70
C VAL A 140 -1.63 -9.68 -0.93
N VAL A 141 -1.52 -9.65 0.40
CA VAL A 141 -2.49 -8.95 1.26
C VAL A 141 -2.41 -7.45 1.03
N GLY A 142 -1.21 -6.89 0.92
CA GLY A 142 -1.02 -5.47 0.71
C GLY A 142 -1.48 -4.99 -0.66
N ALA A 143 -1.07 -5.69 -1.71
CA ALA A 143 -1.37 -5.26 -3.08
C ALA A 143 -2.84 -5.42 -3.47
N PHE A 144 -3.60 -6.28 -2.79
CA PHE A 144 -4.97 -6.56 -3.17
C PHE A 144 -5.97 -6.25 -2.06
N LEU A 145 -5.83 -6.90 -0.89
CA LEU A 145 -6.85 -6.84 0.15
C LEU A 145 -6.90 -5.47 0.83
N ILE A 146 -5.75 -4.93 1.18
CA ILE A 146 -5.67 -3.64 1.90
C ILE A 146 -6.14 -2.50 1.00
N ASP A 147 -5.70 -2.45 -0.25
CA ASP A 147 -6.10 -1.41 -1.18
C ASP A 147 -7.61 -1.45 -1.47
N LEU A 148 -8.18 -2.65 -1.58
CA LEU A 148 -9.62 -2.83 -1.77
C LEU A 148 -10.43 -2.36 -0.55
N ILE A 149 -10.00 -2.76 0.66
CA ILE A 149 -10.65 -2.35 1.91
C ILE A 149 -10.53 -0.83 2.11
N ASN A 150 -9.36 -0.26 1.88
CA ASN A 150 -9.13 1.18 1.98
C ASN A 150 -10.06 1.97 1.04
N ALA A 151 -10.24 1.50 -0.19
CA ALA A 151 -11.15 2.15 -1.13
C ALA A 151 -12.59 2.20 -0.59
N VAL A 152 -13.06 1.09 -0.01
CA VAL A 152 -14.40 1.02 0.60
C VAL A 152 -14.50 1.95 1.81
N VAL A 153 -13.51 1.92 2.71
CA VAL A 153 -13.49 2.73 3.93
C VAL A 153 -13.45 4.22 3.58
N ILE A 154 -12.55 4.63 2.66
CA ILE A 154 -12.43 6.03 2.24
C ILE A 154 -13.74 6.52 1.60
N THR A 155 -14.36 5.69 0.76
CA THR A 155 -15.65 6.03 0.14
C THR A 155 -16.73 6.21 1.20
N TRP A 156 -16.81 5.31 2.16
CA TRP A 156 -17.78 5.38 3.26
C TRP A 156 -17.64 6.67 4.07
N PHE A 157 -16.42 7.00 4.52
CA PHE A 157 -16.18 8.22 5.28
C PHE A 157 -16.30 9.49 4.45
N GLY A 158 -16.06 9.43 3.15
CA GLY A 158 -16.21 10.56 2.23
C GLY A 158 -17.67 10.89 1.89
N THR A 159 -18.62 9.99 2.21
CA THR A 159 -20.08 10.21 2.01
C THR A 159 -20.80 10.63 3.27
N LEU A 160 -20.15 10.68 4.42
CA LEU A 160 -20.65 11.19 5.68
C LEU A 160 -20.45 12.70 5.79
#